data_fe07208a59a3157b86b63a5484c89165
#
_entry.id   fe07208a59a3157b86b63a5484c89165
#
_cell.length_a   1.000
_cell.length_b   1.000
_cell.length_c   1.000
_cell.angle_alpha   90.00
_cell.angle_beta   90.00
_cell.angle_gamma   90.00
#
_symmetry.space_group_name_H-M   'P 1'
#
loop_
_entity.id
_entity.type
_entity.pdbx_description
1 polymer ?
#
loop_
_entity_poly.entity_id
_entity_poly.type
_entity_poly.pdbx_seq_one_letter_code
_entity_poly.pdbx_strand_id
1 'polypeptide(L)'
;MAGNPDCAYAWLGRVEYADAWELQKRLARERAEGARPDTLLLLEHPPVYTTGKRDATSNLRLPEQMLGAPLVQTDRGGDMTFHGPGQLIAYPIIDLREARLGVMDYVRRLEEVIIGTLRCYDIEAGVICGLTGVWVGEEKIAAIGVRVGRPLGTGGWVTTHGLALNVGVDLGWFRKIVSCGIADKGVTSIRELRGTAPPVEDVARALTGRFGEVFGRGMQPVNSLFIPSQSTVR
;
A
#
# COMPACT_ATOMS: atom_id res chain seq x y z
N MET A 1 -2.09 -17.63 -28.40
CA MET A 1 -1.38 -17.21 -27.16
C MET A 1 -2.47 -16.77 -26.19
N ALA A 2 -2.57 -17.38 -25.01
CA ALA A 2 -3.48 -16.90 -23.97
C ALA A 2 -3.02 -15.50 -23.56
N GLY A 3 -3.89 -14.49 -23.67
CA GLY A 3 -3.60 -13.14 -23.22
C GLY A 3 -3.25 -13.11 -21.74
N ASN A 4 -2.50 -12.10 -21.28
CA ASN A 4 -2.26 -11.90 -19.85
C ASN A 4 -3.61 -11.81 -19.11
N PRO A 5 -3.76 -12.45 -17.95
CA PRO A 5 -4.99 -12.32 -17.17
C PRO A 5 -5.21 -10.86 -16.79
N ASP A 6 -6.46 -10.42 -16.84
CA ASP A 6 -6.82 -9.03 -16.53
C ASP A 6 -6.72 -8.73 -15.05
N CYS A 7 -6.34 -7.51 -14.73
CA CYS A 7 -6.40 -6.92 -13.38
C CYS A 7 -7.18 -5.59 -13.47
N ALA A 8 -8.27 -5.51 -12.74
CA ALA A 8 -9.01 -4.26 -12.62
C ALA A 8 -8.21 -3.25 -11.77
N TYR A 9 -8.26 -1.96 -12.10
CA TYR A 9 -7.68 -0.94 -11.22
C TYR A 9 -8.57 0.30 -11.12
N ALA A 10 -8.48 0.99 -9.99
CA ALA A 10 -9.17 2.25 -9.76
C ALA A 10 -8.34 3.22 -8.94
N TRP A 11 -8.35 4.49 -9.35
CA TRP A 11 -7.95 5.62 -8.51
C TRP A 11 -9.17 6.13 -7.74
N LEU A 12 -9.09 6.08 -6.40
CA LEU A 12 -10.23 6.38 -5.51
C LEU A 12 -10.13 7.76 -4.88
N GLY A 13 -9.08 8.54 -5.19
CA GLY A 13 -8.81 9.79 -4.50
C GLY A 13 -8.50 9.59 -3.03
N ARG A 14 -9.01 10.48 -2.16
CA ARG A 14 -8.78 10.38 -0.71
C ARG A 14 -9.92 9.63 -0.04
N VAL A 15 -9.60 8.53 0.63
CA VAL A 15 -10.57 7.61 1.26
C VAL A 15 -10.19 7.37 2.72
N GLU A 16 -11.17 7.39 3.63
CA GLU A 16 -10.97 7.04 5.03
C GLU A 16 -10.41 5.62 5.16
N TYR A 17 -9.52 5.41 6.14
CA TYR A 17 -8.84 4.13 6.30
C TYR A 17 -9.81 2.97 6.52
N ALA A 18 -10.81 3.18 7.38
CA ALA A 18 -11.82 2.16 7.69
C ALA A 18 -12.61 1.75 6.44
N ASP A 19 -13.04 2.73 5.63
CA ASP A 19 -13.83 2.48 4.41
C ASP A 19 -13.00 1.71 3.37
N ALA A 20 -11.73 2.11 3.19
CA ALA A 20 -10.83 1.41 2.29
C ALA A 20 -10.54 -0.02 2.78
N TRP A 21 -10.46 -0.25 4.09
CA TRP A 21 -10.23 -1.58 4.65
C TRP A 21 -11.45 -2.49 4.47
N GLU A 22 -12.66 -1.98 4.70
CA GLU A 22 -13.90 -2.73 4.41
C GLU A 22 -14.05 -3.04 2.91
N LEU A 23 -13.71 -2.09 2.04
CA LEU A 23 -13.68 -2.33 0.59
C LEU A 23 -12.72 -3.47 0.24
N GLN A 24 -11.51 -3.48 0.79
CA GLN A 24 -10.54 -4.55 0.57
C GLN A 24 -11.08 -5.92 1.01
N LYS A 25 -11.70 -6.01 2.20
CA LYS A 25 -12.28 -7.26 2.70
C LYS A 25 -13.38 -7.79 1.77
N ARG A 26 -14.23 -6.92 1.27
CA ARG A 26 -15.28 -7.27 0.31
C ARG A 26 -14.68 -7.78 -1.00
N LEU A 27 -13.75 -7.02 -1.59
CA LEU A 27 -13.11 -7.40 -2.85
C LEU A 27 -12.31 -8.70 -2.72
N ALA A 28 -11.64 -8.92 -1.59
CA ALA A 28 -10.91 -10.16 -1.33
C ALA A 28 -11.85 -11.38 -1.27
N ARG A 29 -13.07 -11.22 -0.72
CA ARG A 29 -14.09 -12.26 -0.74
C ARG A 29 -14.58 -12.54 -2.16
N GLU A 30 -14.99 -11.49 -2.88
CA GLU A 30 -15.45 -11.58 -4.27
C GLU A 30 -14.39 -12.23 -5.17
N ARG A 31 -13.10 -11.89 -4.95
CA ARG A 31 -11.98 -12.48 -5.68
C ARG A 31 -11.79 -13.97 -5.37
N ALA A 32 -11.87 -14.34 -4.11
CA ALA A 32 -11.73 -15.73 -3.66
C ALA A 32 -12.87 -16.63 -4.13
N GLU A 33 -14.05 -16.06 -4.36
CA GLU A 33 -15.23 -16.73 -4.92
C GLU A 33 -15.19 -16.78 -6.48
N GLY A 34 -14.20 -16.16 -7.11
CA GLY A 34 -14.10 -16.07 -8.57
C GLY A 34 -15.09 -15.10 -9.21
N ALA A 35 -15.80 -14.31 -8.41
CA ALA A 35 -16.79 -13.33 -8.88
C ALA A 35 -16.14 -12.06 -9.46
N ARG A 36 -14.82 -11.91 -9.28
CA ARG A 36 -14.06 -10.72 -9.70
C ARG A 36 -12.62 -11.10 -10.10
N PRO A 37 -12.01 -10.41 -11.08
CA PRO A 37 -10.59 -10.55 -11.38
C PRO A 37 -9.73 -9.95 -10.25
N ASP A 38 -8.41 -10.14 -10.33
CA ASP A 38 -7.46 -9.39 -9.52
C ASP A 38 -7.76 -7.89 -9.61
N THR A 39 -7.56 -7.16 -8.50
CA THR A 39 -7.93 -5.74 -8.44
C THR A 39 -6.83 -4.94 -7.75
N LEU A 40 -6.41 -3.82 -8.33
CA LEU A 40 -5.48 -2.86 -7.74
C LEU A 40 -6.23 -1.58 -7.34
N LEU A 41 -6.30 -1.29 -6.05
CA LEU A 41 -6.82 -0.04 -5.53
C LEU A 41 -5.68 0.95 -5.34
N LEU A 42 -5.87 2.19 -5.80
CA LEU A 42 -4.92 3.28 -5.68
C LEU A 42 -5.63 4.46 -5.02
N LEU A 43 -5.04 5.02 -3.97
CA LEU A 43 -5.69 6.06 -3.18
C LEU A 43 -4.69 6.84 -2.32
N GLU A 44 -5.19 7.87 -1.63
CA GLU A 44 -4.59 8.49 -0.46
C GLU A 44 -5.48 8.30 0.76
N HIS A 45 -4.91 8.38 1.95
CA HIS A 45 -5.69 8.47 3.20
C HIS A 45 -5.63 9.88 3.80
N PRO A 46 -6.65 10.31 4.55
CA PRO A 46 -6.47 11.32 5.58
C PRO A 46 -5.38 10.90 6.58
N PRO A 47 -4.84 11.82 7.40
CA PRO A 47 -3.82 11.46 8.39
C PRO A 47 -4.28 10.34 9.31
N VAL A 48 -3.53 9.24 9.33
CA VAL A 48 -3.80 8.06 10.19
C VAL A 48 -2.51 7.31 10.49
N TYR A 49 -2.35 6.88 11.74
CA TYR A 49 -1.34 5.90 12.13
C TYR A 49 -1.93 4.51 12.11
N THR A 50 -1.16 3.54 11.65
CA THR A 50 -1.60 2.14 11.66
C THR A 50 -0.53 1.24 12.28
N THR A 51 -0.97 0.27 13.09
CA THR A 51 -0.12 -0.83 13.56
C THR A 51 -0.46 -2.11 12.82
N GLY A 52 0.48 -3.05 12.77
CA GLY A 52 0.20 -4.41 12.32
C GLY A 52 -0.52 -5.24 13.39
N LYS A 53 -0.47 -6.57 13.23
CA LYS A 53 -1.10 -7.52 14.17
C LYS A 53 -0.52 -7.47 15.60
N ARG A 54 0.73 -7.07 15.75
CA ARG A 54 1.38 -6.97 17.05
C ARG A 54 1.05 -5.61 17.66
N ASP A 55 0.88 -5.59 18.96
CA ASP A 55 0.87 -4.33 19.69
C ASP A 55 2.23 -3.65 19.50
N ALA A 56 2.20 -2.46 18.95
CA ALA A 56 3.37 -1.67 18.64
C ALA A 56 3.33 -0.32 19.37
N THR A 57 2.59 -0.20 20.47
CA THR A 57 2.52 1.02 21.28
C THR A 57 3.88 1.43 21.84
N SER A 58 4.81 0.48 22.02
CA SER A 58 6.21 0.74 22.34
C SER A 58 6.97 1.54 21.26
N ASN A 59 6.45 1.61 20.04
CA ASN A 59 7.01 2.39 18.94
C ASN A 59 6.48 3.84 18.90
N LEU A 60 5.65 4.24 19.83
CA LEU A 60 5.25 5.63 20.01
C LEU A 60 6.38 6.43 20.68
N ARG A 61 6.76 7.55 20.09
CA ARG A 61 7.69 8.51 20.69
C ARG A 61 6.98 9.59 21.52
N LEU A 62 5.66 9.67 21.38
CA LEU A 62 4.77 10.60 22.08
C LEU A 62 3.55 9.82 22.57
N PRO A 63 2.88 10.28 23.65
CA PRO A 63 1.57 9.76 24.03
C PRO A 63 0.59 9.77 22.84
N GLU A 64 -0.27 8.76 22.73
CA GLU A 64 -1.21 8.61 21.62
C GLU A 64 -2.06 9.88 21.40
N GLN A 65 -2.50 10.53 22.48
CA GLN A 65 -3.30 11.76 22.45
C GLN A 65 -2.57 12.94 21.77
N MET A 66 -1.24 12.88 21.67
CA MET A 66 -0.38 13.91 21.05
C MET A 66 -0.04 13.59 19.60
N LEU A 67 -0.48 12.47 19.03
CA LEU A 67 -0.21 12.11 17.65
C LEU A 67 -0.84 13.10 16.67
N GLY A 68 -2.04 13.62 16.97
CA GLY A 68 -2.78 14.55 16.09
C GLY A 68 -3.47 13.85 14.91
N ALA A 69 -3.52 12.51 14.93
CA ALA A 69 -4.24 11.66 13.96
C ALA A 69 -4.65 10.36 14.66
N PRO A 70 -5.72 9.69 14.20
CA PRO A 70 -6.14 8.40 14.78
C PRO A 70 -5.05 7.34 14.68
N LEU A 71 -5.03 6.44 15.67
CA LEU A 71 -4.24 5.21 15.66
C LEU A 71 -5.15 4.00 15.48
N VAL A 72 -4.91 3.22 14.42
CA VAL A 72 -5.74 2.05 14.05
C VAL A 72 -4.91 0.78 14.10
N GLN A 73 -5.34 -0.19 14.89
CA GLN A 73 -4.76 -1.52 14.85
C GLN A 73 -5.33 -2.31 13.66
N THR A 74 -4.46 -2.94 12.90
CA THR A 74 -4.82 -3.66 11.66
C THR A 74 -4.35 -5.10 11.68
N ASP A 75 -4.71 -5.86 10.65
CA ASP A 75 -4.32 -7.26 10.48
C ASP A 75 -3.20 -7.49 9.45
N ARG A 76 -2.54 -6.41 8.96
CA ARG A 76 -1.39 -6.48 8.06
C ARG A 76 -0.12 -6.98 8.77
N GLY A 77 0.83 -7.42 7.98
CA GLY A 77 2.22 -7.60 8.43
C GLY A 77 2.92 -6.26 8.68
N GLY A 78 4.05 -6.34 9.35
CA GLY A 78 4.85 -5.16 9.70
C GLY A 78 4.38 -4.47 10.97
N ASP A 79 5.04 -3.35 11.27
CA ASP A 79 4.92 -2.61 12.51
C ASP A 79 4.17 -1.28 12.31
N MET A 80 4.38 -0.30 13.20
CA MET A 80 3.73 1.00 13.14
C MET A 80 4.20 1.82 11.93
N THR A 81 3.26 2.50 11.27
CA THR A 81 3.55 3.46 10.19
C THR A 81 2.52 4.59 10.20
N PHE A 82 2.75 5.58 9.35
CA PHE A 82 1.84 6.71 9.11
C PHE A 82 1.36 6.70 7.66
N HIS A 83 0.10 7.07 7.46
CA HIS A 83 -0.47 7.38 6.15
C HIS A 83 -1.09 8.77 6.17
N GLY A 84 -0.99 9.49 5.05
CA GLY A 84 -1.54 10.83 4.94
C GLY A 84 -1.49 11.39 3.54
N PRO A 85 -2.04 12.62 3.33
CA PRO A 85 -2.03 13.29 2.04
C PRO A 85 -0.61 13.43 1.47
N GLY A 86 -0.47 13.20 0.17
CA GLY A 86 0.82 13.16 -0.50
C GLY A 86 1.52 11.81 -0.45
N GLN A 87 0.88 10.77 0.10
CA GLN A 87 1.39 9.40 0.07
C GLN A 87 0.51 8.55 -0.85
N LEU A 88 1.09 7.93 -1.86
CA LEU A 88 0.37 6.96 -2.71
C LEU A 88 0.22 5.64 -1.96
N ILE A 89 -1.01 5.22 -1.79
CA ILE A 89 -1.36 3.91 -1.27
C ILE A 89 -1.79 3.02 -2.43
N ALA A 90 -1.27 1.79 -2.47
CA ALA A 90 -1.70 0.78 -3.42
C ALA A 90 -2.04 -0.53 -2.68
N TYR A 91 -3.26 -1.00 -2.86
CA TYR A 91 -3.78 -2.23 -2.28
C TYR A 91 -4.09 -3.26 -3.39
N PRO A 92 -3.15 -4.16 -3.71
CA PRO A 92 -3.42 -5.24 -4.65
C PRO A 92 -4.23 -6.36 -3.97
N ILE A 93 -5.34 -6.71 -4.57
CA ILE A 93 -6.22 -7.81 -4.17
C ILE A 93 -6.04 -8.92 -5.19
N ILE A 94 -5.15 -9.87 -4.90
CA ILE A 94 -4.66 -10.88 -5.84
C ILE A 94 -4.81 -12.27 -5.22
N ASP A 95 -5.26 -13.25 -6.00
CA ASP A 95 -5.15 -14.65 -5.61
C ASP A 95 -3.74 -15.18 -5.93
N LEU A 96 -2.93 -15.39 -4.88
CA LEU A 96 -1.55 -15.84 -5.01
C LEU A 96 -1.43 -17.28 -5.55
N ARG A 97 -2.45 -18.13 -5.40
CA ARG A 97 -2.43 -19.49 -5.96
C ARG A 97 -2.55 -19.43 -7.48
N GLU A 98 -3.51 -18.66 -7.99
CA GLU A 98 -3.67 -18.49 -9.43
C GLU A 98 -2.46 -17.76 -10.02
N ALA A 99 -1.90 -16.80 -9.30
CA ALA A 99 -0.66 -16.11 -9.67
C ALA A 99 0.59 -17.01 -9.56
N ARG A 100 0.48 -18.20 -8.93
CA ARG A 100 1.60 -19.11 -8.63
C ARG A 100 2.75 -18.43 -7.89
N LEU A 101 2.41 -17.59 -6.92
CA LEU A 101 3.37 -16.80 -6.12
C LEU A 101 3.38 -17.25 -4.66
N GLY A 102 4.57 -17.37 -4.11
CA GLY A 102 4.80 -17.37 -2.68
C GLY A 102 4.64 -15.94 -2.10
N VAL A 103 4.43 -15.85 -0.79
CA VAL A 103 4.28 -14.54 -0.12
C VAL A 103 5.54 -13.69 -0.28
N MET A 104 6.72 -14.30 -0.18
CA MET A 104 7.98 -13.57 -0.35
C MET A 104 8.18 -13.08 -1.78
N ASP A 105 7.85 -13.91 -2.78
CA ASP A 105 7.93 -13.52 -4.20
C ASP A 105 6.97 -12.37 -4.50
N TYR A 106 5.77 -12.41 -3.92
CA TYR A 106 4.81 -11.33 -4.02
C TYR A 106 5.37 -10.00 -3.46
N VAL A 107 5.96 -10.03 -2.27
CA VAL A 107 6.59 -8.84 -1.68
C VAL A 107 7.73 -8.32 -2.55
N ARG A 108 8.59 -9.22 -3.09
CA ARG A 108 9.68 -8.83 -4.01
C ARG A 108 9.17 -8.19 -5.29
N ARG A 109 8.08 -8.69 -5.85
CA ARG A 109 7.42 -8.04 -7.00
C ARG A 109 6.86 -6.67 -6.66
N LEU A 110 6.31 -6.46 -5.47
CA LEU A 110 5.89 -5.12 -5.04
C LEU A 110 7.09 -4.15 -4.92
N GLU A 111 8.22 -4.61 -4.39
CA GLU A 111 9.45 -3.82 -4.35
C GLU A 111 9.92 -3.46 -5.76
N GLU A 112 9.89 -4.41 -6.70
CA GLU A 112 10.24 -4.19 -8.12
C GLU A 112 9.32 -3.17 -8.79
N VAL A 113 8.00 -3.24 -8.56
CA VAL A 113 7.02 -2.25 -9.03
C VAL A 113 7.37 -0.85 -8.54
N ILE A 114 7.68 -0.70 -7.24
CA ILE A 114 8.02 0.61 -6.66
C ILE A 114 9.32 1.13 -7.27
N ILE A 115 10.37 0.30 -7.35
CA ILE A 115 11.67 0.69 -7.92
C ILE A 115 11.50 1.11 -9.38
N GLY A 116 10.73 0.34 -10.18
CA GLY A 116 10.42 0.69 -11.55
C GLY A 116 9.63 1.99 -11.70
N THR A 117 8.71 2.25 -10.76
CA THR A 117 7.97 3.52 -10.71
C THR A 117 8.89 4.71 -10.40
N LEU A 118 9.79 4.56 -9.43
CA LEU A 118 10.73 5.62 -9.02
C LEU A 118 11.72 5.99 -10.13
N ARG A 119 12.10 5.03 -10.98
CA ARG A 119 12.93 5.30 -12.17
C ARG A 119 12.27 6.27 -13.15
N CYS A 120 10.93 6.29 -13.25
CA CYS A 120 10.22 7.29 -14.07
C CYS A 120 10.40 8.72 -13.56
N TYR A 121 10.94 8.87 -12.35
CA TYR A 121 11.23 10.15 -11.69
C TYR A 121 12.73 10.35 -11.44
N ASP A 122 13.60 9.62 -12.16
CA ASP A 122 15.07 9.65 -12.04
C ASP A 122 15.57 9.42 -10.60
N ILE A 123 14.89 8.56 -9.85
CA ILE A 123 15.28 8.16 -8.50
C ILE A 123 15.78 6.73 -8.52
N GLU A 124 17.07 6.56 -8.19
CA GLU A 124 17.67 5.25 -7.98
C GLU A 124 17.33 4.77 -6.56
N ALA A 125 16.55 3.69 -6.51
CA ALA A 125 16.11 3.08 -5.27
C ALA A 125 16.39 1.57 -5.28
N GLY A 126 16.44 0.98 -4.10
CA GLY A 126 16.74 -0.45 -3.96
C GLY A 126 16.11 -1.05 -2.71
N VAL A 127 16.54 -2.29 -2.44
CA VAL A 127 16.15 -3.04 -1.23
C VAL A 127 17.35 -3.20 -0.31
N ILE A 128 17.09 -3.25 1.01
CA ILE A 128 18.10 -3.59 2.01
C ILE A 128 17.82 -5.01 2.52
N CYS A 129 18.83 -5.85 2.54
CA CYS A 129 18.69 -7.24 2.99
C CYS A 129 18.11 -7.30 4.41
N GLY A 130 17.06 -8.10 4.61
CA GLY A 130 16.37 -8.23 5.89
C GLY A 130 15.36 -7.13 6.22
N LEU A 131 15.28 -6.05 5.44
CA LEU A 131 14.37 -4.93 5.67
C LEU A 131 13.36 -4.79 4.51
N THR A 132 12.11 -5.14 4.78
CA THR A 132 11.02 -5.01 3.79
C THR A 132 10.75 -3.54 3.45
N GLY A 133 10.55 -3.26 2.16
CA GLY A 133 10.28 -1.92 1.62
C GLY A 133 11.34 -1.46 0.64
N VAL A 134 11.18 -0.24 0.11
CA VAL A 134 12.11 0.35 -0.86
C VAL A 134 12.82 1.55 -0.25
N TRP A 135 14.10 1.69 -0.57
CA TRP A 135 15.03 2.58 0.08
C TRP A 135 15.83 3.41 -0.94
N VAL A 136 16.16 4.62 -0.56
CA VAL A 136 17.14 5.47 -1.26
C VAL A 136 18.27 5.75 -0.25
N GLY A 137 19.42 5.15 -0.50
CA GLY A 137 20.47 5.08 0.53
C GLY A 137 19.96 4.38 1.79
N GLU A 138 19.99 5.07 2.92
CA GLU A 138 19.53 4.56 4.21
C GLU A 138 18.12 5.04 4.61
N GLU A 139 17.43 5.74 3.72
CA GLU A 139 16.10 6.30 3.99
C GLU A 139 15.00 5.54 3.25
N LYS A 140 13.96 5.16 3.97
CA LYS A 140 12.83 4.43 3.40
C LYS A 140 11.91 5.39 2.63
N ILE A 141 11.75 5.14 1.32
CA ILE A 141 10.80 5.88 0.48
C ILE A 141 9.45 5.19 0.37
N ALA A 142 9.40 3.86 0.52
CA ALA A 142 8.14 3.14 0.49
C ALA A 142 8.11 2.00 1.53
N ALA A 143 7.00 1.91 2.24
CA ALA A 143 6.70 0.81 3.16
C ALA A 143 5.82 -0.24 2.47
N ILE A 144 5.99 -1.51 2.85
CA ILE A 144 5.16 -2.63 2.40
C ILE A 144 4.68 -3.38 3.63
N GLY A 145 3.37 -3.53 3.74
CA GLY A 145 2.74 -4.32 4.78
C GLY A 145 1.53 -5.04 4.20
N VAL A 146 1.64 -6.36 4.01
CA VAL A 146 0.61 -7.17 3.36
C VAL A 146 -0.02 -8.17 4.33
N ARG A 147 -1.20 -8.62 3.98
CA ARG A 147 -1.82 -9.80 4.57
C ARG A 147 -2.23 -10.75 3.45
N VAL A 148 -1.98 -12.03 3.67
CA VAL A 148 -2.52 -13.10 2.83
C VAL A 148 -3.50 -13.89 3.68
N GLY A 149 -4.75 -13.96 3.24
CA GLY A 149 -5.81 -14.62 3.97
C GLY A 149 -6.58 -15.59 3.12
N ARG A 150 -7.29 -16.50 3.81
CA ARG A 150 -8.35 -17.30 3.20
C ARG A 150 -9.67 -16.68 3.65
N PRO A 151 -10.38 -15.93 2.79
CA PRO A 151 -11.72 -15.48 3.14
C PRO A 151 -12.59 -16.66 3.53
N LEU A 152 -13.44 -16.50 4.56
CA LEU A 152 -14.25 -17.58 5.11
C LEU A 152 -15.05 -18.30 4.01
N GLY A 153 -14.95 -19.63 3.99
CA GLY A 153 -15.69 -20.48 3.04
C GLY A 153 -15.07 -20.58 1.64
N THR A 154 -13.89 -19.99 1.41
CA THR A 154 -13.22 -20.02 0.10
C THR A 154 -11.92 -20.80 0.13
N GLY A 155 -11.47 -21.27 -1.04
CA GLY A 155 -10.16 -21.93 -1.23
C GLY A 155 -9.01 -20.95 -1.56
N GLY A 156 -9.30 -19.67 -1.79
CA GLY A 156 -8.34 -18.69 -2.30
C GLY A 156 -7.34 -18.18 -1.25
N TRP A 157 -6.14 -17.85 -1.70
CA TRP A 157 -5.12 -17.16 -0.91
C TRP A 157 -5.02 -15.72 -1.41
N VAL A 158 -5.92 -14.86 -0.94
CA VAL A 158 -6.07 -13.51 -1.46
C VAL A 158 -5.34 -12.50 -0.59
N THR A 159 -4.65 -11.57 -1.25
CA THR A 159 -3.92 -10.49 -0.59
C THR A 159 -4.84 -9.35 -0.20
N THR A 160 -4.52 -8.66 0.88
CA THR A 160 -5.05 -7.36 1.28
C THR A 160 -3.92 -6.48 1.81
N HIS A 161 -4.20 -5.19 2.02
CA HIS A 161 -3.19 -4.16 2.26
C HIS A 161 -2.21 -4.11 1.08
N GLY A 162 -1.00 -3.62 1.26
CA GLY A 162 -0.07 -3.49 0.16
C GLY A 162 1.10 -2.58 0.45
N LEU A 163 1.21 -1.48 -0.28
CA LEU A 163 2.34 -0.57 -0.19
C LEU A 163 1.90 0.90 0.01
N ALA A 164 2.81 1.68 0.55
CA ALA A 164 2.69 3.11 0.76
C ALA A 164 3.97 3.78 0.26
N LEU A 165 3.87 4.56 -0.84
CA LEU A 165 4.98 5.30 -1.45
C LEU A 165 4.91 6.77 -1.07
N ASN A 166 5.94 7.30 -0.46
CA ASN A 166 6.05 8.71 -0.08
C ASN A 166 6.31 9.58 -1.32
N VAL A 167 5.29 10.28 -1.81
CA VAL A 167 5.40 11.18 -2.95
C VAL A 167 5.70 12.60 -2.48
N GLY A 168 4.80 13.19 -1.71
CA GLY A 168 4.92 14.54 -1.17
C GLY A 168 4.36 14.68 0.23
N VAL A 169 4.19 13.58 0.95
CA VAL A 169 3.71 13.54 2.33
C VAL A 169 4.61 14.35 3.26
N ASP A 170 4.02 14.98 4.27
CA ASP A 170 4.80 15.62 5.35
C ASP A 170 5.50 14.57 6.21
N LEU A 171 6.84 14.50 6.09
CA LEU A 171 7.67 13.55 6.82
C LEU A 171 7.74 13.85 8.34
N GLY A 172 7.28 15.02 8.78
CA GLY A 172 7.18 15.37 10.20
C GLY A 172 6.31 14.41 11.00
N TRP A 173 5.31 13.80 10.37
CA TRP A 173 4.44 12.80 11.01
C TRP A 173 5.21 11.56 11.46
N PHE A 174 6.21 11.11 10.69
CA PHE A 174 7.02 9.93 11.01
C PHE A 174 7.94 10.15 12.22
N ARG A 175 8.25 11.40 12.60
CA ARG A 175 9.08 11.71 13.78
C ARG A 175 8.39 11.36 15.09
N LYS A 176 7.06 11.20 15.08
CA LYS A 176 6.27 10.87 16.29
C LYS A 176 6.27 9.38 16.64
N ILE A 177 6.83 8.55 15.74
CA ILE A 177 6.86 7.09 15.86
C ILE A 177 8.25 6.53 15.55
N VAL A 178 8.52 5.31 15.99
CA VAL A 178 9.59 4.48 15.45
C VAL A 178 9.00 3.72 14.25
N SER A 179 9.20 4.26 13.03
CA SER A 179 8.60 3.71 11.84
C SER A 179 9.11 2.29 11.56
N CYS A 180 8.20 1.33 11.42
CA CYS A 180 8.51 -0.08 11.16
C CYS A 180 9.45 -0.73 12.20
N GLY A 181 9.53 -0.19 13.43
CA GLY A 181 10.44 -0.69 14.46
C GLY A 181 11.94 -0.46 14.17
N ILE A 182 12.28 0.37 13.19
CA ILE A 182 13.67 0.64 12.76
C ILE A 182 14.04 2.04 13.24
N ALA A 183 14.75 2.09 14.36
CA ALA A 183 15.05 3.35 15.06
C ALA A 183 16.20 4.16 14.42
N ASP A 184 17.08 3.51 13.69
CA ASP A 184 18.34 4.03 13.13
C ASP A 184 18.26 4.42 11.64
N LYS A 185 17.08 4.26 11.02
CA LYS A 185 16.85 4.58 9.61
C LYS A 185 15.86 5.72 9.44
N GLY A 186 16.14 6.57 8.43
CA GLY A 186 15.27 7.68 8.05
C GLY A 186 14.10 7.29 7.16
N VAL A 187 13.28 8.28 6.87
CA VAL A 187 12.25 8.22 5.83
C VAL A 187 12.46 9.38 4.86
N THR A 188 12.22 9.14 3.58
CA THR A 188 12.31 10.15 2.52
C THR A 188 11.06 10.13 1.63
N SER A 189 11.00 11.03 0.65
CA SER A 189 9.91 11.14 -0.33
C SER A 189 10.44 11.61 -1.67
N ILE A 190 9.65 11.48 -2.73
CA ILE A 190 9.99 12.05 -4.04
C ILE A 190 10.25 13.56 -3.92
N ARG A 191 9.39 14.27 -3.14
CA ARG A 191 9.56 15.71 -2.88
C ARG A 191 10.90 16.05 -2.23
N GLU A 192 11.30 15.29 -1.21
CA GLU A 192 12.56 15.52 -0.50
C GLU A 192 13.76 15.36 -1.43
N LEU A 193 13.73 14.34 -2.29
CA LEU A 193 14.84 14.03 -3.20
C LEU A 193 14.93 14.96 -4.41
N ARG A 194 13.78 15.47 -4.90
CA ARG A 194 13.70 16.26 -6.14
C ARG A 194 13.38 17.75 -5.94
N GLY A 195 13.10 18.16 -4.70
CA GLY A 195 12.65 19.52 -4.38
C GLY A 195 11.16 19.77 -4.70
N THR A 196 10.52 18.93 -5.53
CA THR A 196 9.11 19.03 -5.89
C THR A 196 8.46 17.65 -5.91
N ALA A 197 7.14 17.61 -5.68
CA ALA A 197 6.37 16.36 -5.79
C ALA A 197 5.46 16.43 -7.02
N PRO A 198 5.44 15.35 -7.85
CA PRO A 198 4.39 15.21 -8.86
C PRO A 198 3.02 15.01 -8.19
N PRO A 199 1.90 15.22 -8.90
CA PRO A 199 0.59 14.82 -8.43
C PRO A 199 0.59 13.32 -8.09
N VAL A 200 -0.01 12.92 -6.95
CA VAL A 200 -0.04 11.52 -6.52
C VAL A 200 -0.72 10.62 -7.55
N GLU A 201 -1.73 11.12 -8.24
CA GLU A 201 -2.42 10.40 -9.30
C GLU A 201 -1.53 10.09 -10.50
N ASP A 202 -0.57 10.96 -10.84
CA ASP A 202 0.38 10.69 -11.93
C ASP A 202 1.35 9.56 -11.53
N VAL A 203 1.77 9.55 -10.26
CA VAL A 203 2.57 8.44 -9.71
C VAL A 203 1.77 7.14 -9.67
N ALA A 204 0.48 7.22 -9.32
CA ALA A 204 -0.42 6.07 -9.34
C ALA A 204 -0.57 5.49 -10.76
N ARG A 205 -0.64 6.34 -11.78
CA ARG A 205 -0.70 5.92 -13.19
C ARG A 205 0.59 5.22 -13.62
N ALA A 206 1.74 5.77 -13.27
CA ALA A 206 3.04 5.13 -13.53
C ALA A 206 3.16 3.79 -12.81
N LEU A 207 2.76 3.73 -11.53
CA LEU A 207 2.75 2.49 -10.74
C LEU A 207 1.85 1.42 -11.35
N THR A 208 0.68 1.79 -11.85
CA THR A 208 -0.25 0.86 -12.52
C THR A 208 0.39 0.21 -13.73
N GLY A 209 1.09 0.96 -14.58
CA GLY A 209 1.81 0.43 -15.73
C GLY A 209 2.89 -0.57 -15.29
N ARG A 210 3.72 -0.20 -14.32
CA ARG A 210 4.77 -1.09 -13.78
C ARG A 210 4.21 -2.32 -13.10
N PHE A 211 3.08 -2.18 -12.42
CA PHE A 211 2.38 -3.31 -11.82
C PHE A 211 1.94 -4.33 -12.88
N GLY A 212 1.33 -3.86 -13.97
CA GLY A 212 0.96 -4.71 -15.10
C GLY A 212 2.15 -5.47 -15.69
N GLU A 213 3.27 -4.79 -15.91
CA GLU A 213 4.51 -5.39 -16.43
C GLU A 213 5.06 -6.48 -15.49
N VAL A 214 5.27 -6.14 -14.20
CA VAL A 214 5.91 -7.03 -13.22
C VAL A 214 5.05 -8.24 -12.88
N PHE A 215 3.73 -8.05 -12.80
CA PHE A 215 2.79 -9.14 -12.48
C PHE A 215 2.27 -9.87 -13.72
N GLY A 216 2.62 -9.42 -14.94
CA GLY A 216 2.12 -10.00 -16.19
C GLY A 216 0.59 -9.89 -16.27
N ARG A 217 0.03 -8.70 -16.01
CA ARG A 217 -1.41 -8.43 -16.02
C ARG A 217 -1.78 -7.40 -17.09
N GLY A 218 -2.92 -7.62 -17.76
CA GLY A 218 -3.60 -6.58 -18.54
C GLY A 218 -4.34 -5.64 -17.59
N MET A 219 -3.94 -4.36 -17.52
CA MET A 219 -4.55 -3.41 -16.58
C MET A 219 -5.80 -2.79 -17.17
N GLN A 220 -6.97 -3.02 -16.55
CA GLN A 220 -8.28 -2.54 -17.00
C GLN A 220 -8.82 -1.50 -16.01
N PRO A 221 -9.05 -0.23 -16.43
CA PRO A 221 -9.63 0.76 -15.55
C PRO A 221 -11.09 0.44 -15.23
N VAL A 222 -11.49 0.65 -13.97
CA VAL A 222 -12.89 0.52 -13.56
C VAL A 222 -13.36 1.83 -12.92
N ASN A 223 -14.49 2.35 -13.41
CA ASN A 223 -15.01 3.66 -12.99
C ASN A 223 -15.88 3.59 -11.73
N SER A 224 -16.24 2.40 -11.25
CA SER A 224 -17.14 2.22 -10.11
C SER A 224 -16.73 1.02 -9.28
N LEU A 225 -15.99 1.28 -8.22
CA LEU A 225 -15.96 0.42 -7.05
C LEU A 225 -16.80 1.13 -6.00
N PHE A 226 -18.00 0.62 -5.70
CA PHE A 226 -18.90 1.22 -4.72
C PHE A 226 -18.19 1.27 -3.35
N ILE A 227 -17.83 2.47 -2.91
CA ILE A 227 -17.44 2.74 -1.53
C ILE A 227 -18.74 3.13 -0.83
N PRO A 228 -19.20 2.42 0.22
CA PRO A 228 -20.35 2.86 0.99
C PRO A 228 -20.06 4.27 1.49
N SER A 229 -20.84 5.26 1.05
CA SER A 229 -20.78 6.59 1.61
C SER A 229 -21.04 6.51 3.11
N GLN A 230 -20.24 7.18 3.92
CA GLN A 230 -20.46 7.31 5.35
C GLN A 230 -21.93 7.70 5.60
N SER A 231 -22.64 6.87 6.35
CA SER A 231 -23.84 7.30 7.02
C SER A 231 -23.45 8.46 7.93
N THR A 232 -23.88 9.65 7.58
CA THR A 232 -23.78 10.84 8.45
C THR A 232 -24.47 10.48 9.75
N VAL A 233 -23.71 10.10 10.75
CA VAL A 233 -24.21 10.02 12.13
C VAL A 233 -24.44 11.46 12.53
N ARG A 234 -25.72 11.84 12.59
CA ARG A 234 -26.19 13.09 13.21
C ARG A 234 -26.10 12.97 14.72
#